data_866764ca855231e3b3331eb1e03abf9d
#
_entry.id   866764ca855231e3b3331eb1e03abf9d
#
_cell.length_a   1.000
_cell.length_b   1.000
_cell.length_c   1.000
_cell.angle_alpha   90.00
_cell.angle_beta   90.00
_cell.angle_gamma   90.00
#
_symmetry.space_group_name_H-M   'P 1'
#
loop_
_entity.id
_entity.type
_entity.pdbx_description
1 polymer ?
#
loop_
_entity_poly.entity_id
_entity_poly.type
_entity_poly.pdbx_seq_one_letter_code
_entity_poly.pdbx_strand_id
1 'polypeptide(L)'
;MAGSVNKVILIGNLGRDPEVRTFQNGGKVCNLRIATSENWKDRNTGERRERTEWHSVAIFNENLARLAEQYLRKGSKVYIEGKLETRKWQDQSGQDRYSTEVVLRPYAGEMTFLDGRDGGSGGGGGGGGSYGGDYGGGGGNVGYDEGGYGGGSGGGSAPARAPSRDIDDEIPF
;
A
#
# COMPACT_ATOMS: atom_id res chain seq x y z
N MET A 1 -6.46 -29.71 26.32
CA MET A 1 -6.80 -29.54 24.89
C MET A 1 -5.80 -28.56 24.29
N ALA A 2 -5.17 -28.92 23.18
CA ALA A 2 -4.30 -28.00 22.46
C ALA A 2 -5.17 -26.90 21.84
N GLY A 3 -4.84 -25.65 22.10
CA GLY A 3 -5.49 -24.51 21.46
C GLY A 3 -5.13 -24.44 19.98
N SER A 4 -6.02 -23.89 19.14
CA SER A 4 -5.75 -23.60 17.75
C SER A 4 -5.90 -22.10 17.48
N VAL A 5 -5.20 -21.59 16.47
CA VAL A 5 -5.28 -20.21 16.02
C VAL A 5 -5.70 -20.17 14.57
N ASN A 6 -6.73 -19.37 14.26
CA ASN A 6 -7.13 -19.04 12.90
C ASN A 6 -7.16 -17.51 12.77
N LYS A 7 -6.09 -16.96 12.22
CA LYS A 7 -5.89 -15.54 12.08
C LYS A 7 -5.18 -15.24 10.76
N VAL A 8 -5.73 -14.31 9.99
CA VAL A 8 -5.14 -13.82 8.74
C VAL A 8 -4.96 -12.31 8.85
N ILE A 9 -3.80 -11.86 8.45
CA ILE A 9 -3.46 -10.43 8.35
C ILE A 9 -3.12 -10.12 6.91
N LEU A 10 -3.73 -9.09 6.34
CA LEU A 10 -3.47 -8.61 4.99
C LEU A 10 -3.23 -7.10 5.01
N ILE A 11 -2.22 -6.67 4.26
CA ILE A 11 -2.04 -5.27 3.87
C ILE A 11 -2.00 -5.23 2.35
N GLY A 12 -2.94 -4.53 1.74
CA GLY A 12 -3.04 -4.50 0.29
C GLY A 12 -3.96 -3.40 -0.21
N ASN A 13 -4.15 -3.36 -1.52
CA ASN A 13 -4.98 -2.36 -2.17
C ASN A 13 -6.27 -2.97 -2.70
N LEU A 14 -7.37 -2.22 -2.64
CA LEU A 14 -8.63 -2.66 -3.22
C LEU A 14 -8.54 -2.70 -4.74
N GLY A 15 -8.91 -3.85 -5.33
CA GLY A 15 -8.97 -4.01 -6.78
C GLY A 15 -10.24 -3.43 -7.40
N ARG A 16 -11.29 -3.25 -6.60
CA ARG A 16 -12.58 -2.67 -6.99
C ARG A 16 -13.22 -1.97 -5.79
N ASP A 17 -14.27 -1.20 -6.05
CA ASP A 17 -15.06 -0.58 -4.98
C ASP A 17 -15.69 -1.64 -4.08
N PRO A 18 -15.94 -1.35 -2.79
CA PRO A 18 -16.64 -2.24 -1.88
C PRO A 18 -18.04 -2.60 -2.38
N GLU A 19 -18.39 -3.88 -2.31
CA GLU A 19 -19.73 -4.36 -2.68
C GLU A 19 -20.53 -4.68 -1.41
N VAL A 20 -21.55 -3.89 -1.13
CA VAL A 20 -22.45 -4.12 0.02
C VAL A 20 -23.68 -4.86 -0.44
N ARG A 21 -24.02 -5.92 0.28
CA ARG A 21 -25.25 -6.71 0.09
C ARG A 21 -26.03 -6.73 1.40
N THR A 22 -27.34 -6.54 1.27
CA THR A 22 -28.27 -6.65 2.42
C THR A 22 -28.98 -7.99 2.34
N PHE A 23 -28.99 -8.73 3.44
CA PHE A 23 -29.73 -9.98 3.57
C PHE A 23 -31.20 -9.69 3.88
N GLN A 24 -32.06 -10.70 3.66
CA GLN A 24 -33.50 -10.61 3.96
C GLN A 24 -33.81 -10.33 5.45
N ASN A 25 -32.90 -10.69 6.34
CA ASN A 25 -32.99 -10.42 7.78
C ASN A 25 -32.51 -9.02 8.18
N GLY A 26 -32.21 -8.13 7.20
CA GLY A 26 -31.73 -6.79 7.44
C GLY A 26 -30.22 -6.66 7.70
N GLY A 27 -29.52 -7.77 7.89
CA GLY A 27 -28.06 -7.76 8.06
C GLY A 27 -27.33 -7.35 6.79
N LYS A 28 -26.19 -6.69 6.94
CA LYS A 28 -25.34 -6.27 5.83
C LYS A 28 -24.03 -7.05 5.80
N VAL A 29 -23.53 -7.33 4.60
CA VAL A 29 -22.17 -7.80 4.36
C VAL A 29 -21.50 -6.91 3.33
N CYS A 30 -20.26 -6.52 3.60
CA CYS A 30 -19.44 -5.80 2.65
C CYS A 30 -18.34 -6.73 2.14
N ASN A 31 -18.28 -6.92 0.82
CA ASN A 31 -17.27 -7.74 0.17
C ASN A 31 -16.18 -6.84 -0.43
N LEU A 32 -14.93 -7.15 -0.10
CA LEU A 32 -13.76 -6.49 -0.65
C LEU A 32 -12.94 -7.47 -1.49
N ARG A 33 -12.26 -6.95 -2.50
CA ARG A 33 -11.24 -7.68 -3.27
C ARG A 33 -9.92 -6.98 -3.08
N ILE A 34 -8.98 -7.64 -2.37
CA ILE A 34 -7.70 -7.05 -1.98
C ILE A 34 -6.57 -7.71 -2.76
N ALA A 35 -5.70 -6.88 -3.32
CA ALA A 35 -4.47 -7.30 -3.98
C ALA A 35 -3.28 -7.14 -3.03
N THR A 36 -2.46 -8.18 -2.92
CA THR A 36 -1.14 -8.13 -2.30
C THR A 36 -0.10 -8.41 -3.36
N SER A 37 0.86 -7.51 -3.57
CA SER A 37 1.88 -7.64 -4.61
C SER A 37 3.26 -7.81 -3.99
N GLU A 38 4.01 -8.76 -4.52
CA GLU A 38 5.41 -9.01 -4.21
C GLU A 38 6.26 -8.67 -5.42
N ASN A 39 7.39 -8.03 -5.19
CA ASN A 39 8.34 -7.68 -6.23
C ASN A 39 9.71 -8.26 -5.88
N TRP A 40 10.31 -9.00 -6.80
CA TRP A 40 11.67 -9.52 -6.63
C TRP A 40 12.47 -9.40 -7.92
N LYS A 41 13.79 -9.51 -7.78
CA LYS A 41 14.70 -9.57 -8.91
C LYS A 41 15.03 -11.04 -9.18
N ASP A 42 14.75 -11.50 -10.40
CA ASP A 42 15.12 -12.85 -10.82
C ASP A 42 16.65 -12.98 -10.83
N ARG A 43 17.16 -13.97 -10.12
CA ARG A 43 18.61 -14.17 -9.95
C ARG A 43 19.30 -14.61 -11.24
N ASN A 44 18.58 -15.29 -12.13
CA ASN A 44 19.16 -15.83 -13.37
C ASN A 44 19.12 -14.82 -14.51
N THR A 45 18.01 -14.09 -14.66
CA THR A 45 17.81 -13.13 -15.76
C THR A 45 18.14 -11.71 -15.36
N GLY A 46 18.19 -11.40 -14.06
CA GLY A 46 18.37 -10.04 -13.54
C GLY A 46 17.13 -9.16 -13.71
N GLU A 47 16.04 -9.69 -14.25
CA GLU A 47 14.80 -8.97 -14.49
C GLU A 47 13.99 -8.78 -13.21
N ARG A 48 13.28 -7.67 -13.13
CA ARG A 48 12.31 -7.42 -12.05
C ARG A 48 11.02 -8.14 -12.37
N ARG A 49 10.58 -9.01 -11.45
CA ARG A 49 9.32 -9.72 -11.54
C ARG A 49 8.37 -9.25 -10.45
N GLU A 50 7.09 -9.30 -10.76
CA GLU A 50 5.99 -8.98 -9.86
C GLU A 50 4.97 -10.13 -9.86
N ARG A 51 4.44 -10.43 -8.68
CA ARG A 51 3.35 -11.38 -8.49
C ARG A 51 2.30 -10.74 -7.61
N THR A 52 1.05 -10.78 -8.05
CA THR A 52 -0.10 -10.25 -7.31
C THR A 52 -1.04 -11.39 -6.95
N GLU A 53 -1.34 -11.50 -5.67
CA GLU A 53 -2.37 -12.42 -5.15
C GLU A 53 -3.64 -11.65 -4.80
N TRP A 54 -4.78 -12.27 -5.09
CA TRP A 54 -6.08 -11.67 -4.91
C TRP A 54 -6.85 -12.36 -3.79
N HIS A 55 -7.22 -11.59 -2.78
CA HIS A 55 -7.93 -12.09 -1.60
C HIS A 55 -9.38 -11.60 -1.59
N SER A 56 -10.29 -12.52 -1.27
CA SER A 56 -11.69 -12.18 -1.00
C SER A 56 -11.86 -11.96 0.50
N VAL A 57 -12.45 -10.84 0.86
CA VAL A 57 -12.71 -10.45 2.25
C VAL A 57 -14.18 -10.16 2.42
N ALA A 58 -14.82 -10.77 3.44
CA ALA A 58 -16.22 -10.56 3.77
C ALA A 58 -16.35 -9.93 5.17
N ILE A 59 -16.94 -8.76 5.25
CA ILE A 59 -17.12 -8.01 6.50
C ILE A 59 -18.57 -8.13 6.94
N PHE A 60 -18.80 -8.89 8.02
CA PHE A 60 -20.11 -9.06 8.67
C PHE A 60 -20.33 -8.10 9.86
N ASN A 61 -19.29 -7.38 10.25
CA ASN A 61 -19.41 -6.30 11.23
C ASN A 61 -20.04 -5.08 10.55
N GLU A 62 -21.26 -4.72 10.94
CA GLU A 62 -22.03 -3.63 10.31
C GLU A 62 -21.33 -2.28 10.38
N ASN A 63 -20.63 -1.98 11.48
CA ASN A 63 -19.89 -0.73 11.63
C ASN A 63 -18.73 -0.67 10.63
N LEU A 64 -17.95 -1.75 10.53
CA LEU A 64 -16.84 -1.84 9.59
C LEU A 64 -17.34 -1.86 8.14
N ALA A 65 -18.45 -2.55 7.86
CA ALA A 65 -19.08 -2.57 6.53
C ALA A 65 -19.51 -1.17 6.09
N ARG A 66 -20.13 -0.40 6.98
CA ARG A 66 -20.53 0.99 6.71
C ARG A 66 -19.33 1.90 6.47
N LEU A 67 -18.27 1.77 7.29
CA LEU A 67 -17.04 2.54 7.10
C LEU A 67 -16.36 2.17 5.78
N ALA A 68 -16.31 0.89 5.43
CA ALA A 68 -15.77 0.43 4.16
C ALA A 68 -16.54 1.03 2.98
N GLU A 69 -17.88 0.97 3.00
CA GLU A 69 -18.75 1.53 1.97
C GLU A 69 -18.56 3.04 1.79
N GLN A 70 -18.41 3.76 2.89
CA GLN A 70 -18.33 5.23 2.89
C GLN A 70 -16.97 5.74 2.43
N TYR A 71 -15.88 5.13 2.88
CA TYR A 71 -14.54 5.69 2.74
C TYR A 71 -13.63 4.94 1.76
N LEU A 72 -13.84 3.64 1.53
CA LEU A 72 -13.00 2.89 0.62
C LEU A 72 -13.44 3.03 -0.82
N ARG A 73 -12.46 3.05 -1.72
CA ARG A 73 -12.63 3.03 -3.18
C ARG A 73 -11.61 2.08 -3.80
N LYS A 74 -11.78 1.75 -5.05
CA LYS A 74 -10.76 1.05 -5.84
C LYS A 74 -9.41 1.76 -5.68
N GLY A 75 -8.36 0.99 -5.36
CA GLY A 75 -7.01 1.50 -5.12
C GLY A 75 -6.71 1.81 -3.66
N SER A 76 -7.71 2.00 -2.80
CA SER A 76 -7.48 2.27 -1.36
C SER A 76 -6.65 1.20 -0.70
N LYS A 77 -5.69 1.63 0.12
CA LYS A 77 -4.82 0.75 0.89
C LYS A 77 -5.37 0.50 2.27
N VAL A 78 -5.47 -0.78 2.64
CA VAL A 78 -6.08 -1.19 3.90
C VAL A 78 -5.25 -2.25 4.62
N TYR A 79 -5.31 -2.20 5.94
CA TYR A 79 -4.96 -3.30 6.84
C TYR A 79 -6.24 -4.06 7.20
N ILE A 80 -6.18 -5.37 7.12
CA ILE A 80 -7.29 -6.28 7.47
C ILE A 80 -6.75 -7.36 8.40
N GLU A 81 -7.47 -7.60 9.47
CA GLU A 81 -7.30 -8.75 10.33
C GLU A 81 -8.62 -9.52 10.44
N GLY A 82 -8.59 -10.81 10.18
CA GLY A 82 -9.79 -11.65 10.21
C GLY A 82 -9.46 -13.13 10.38
N LYS A 83 -10.44 -13.97 10.14
CA LYS A 83 -10.30 -15.42 10.14
C LYS A 83 -10.50 -15.98 8.75
N LEU A 84 -9.80 -17.06 8.41
CA LEU A 84 -10.02 -17.79 7.16
C LEU A 84 -11.21 -18.71 7.34
N GLU A 85 -12.24 -18.54 6.50
CA GLU A 85 -13.42 -19.39 6.50
C GLU A 85 -13.67 -19.94 5.10
N THR A 86 -14.02 -21.23 5.01
CA THR A 86 -14.41 -21.87 3.77
C THR A 86 -15.90 -22.10 3.77
N ARG A 87 -16.57 -21.57 2.76
CA ARG A 87 -18.00 -21.71 2.55
C ARG A 87 -18.27 -22.63 1.37
N LYS A 88 -19.16 -23.60 1.58
CA LYS A 88 -19.71 -24.45 0.52
C LYS A 88 -20.92 -23.74 -0.11
N TRP A 89 -21.02 -23.76 -1.43
CA TRP A 89 -22.15 -23.26 -2.19
C TRP A 89 -22.38 -24.12 -3.43
N GLN A 90 -23.56 -24.06 -4.02
CA GLN A 90 -23.88 -24.80 -5.24
C GLN A 90 -23.91 -23.83 -6.42
N ASP A 91 -23.26 -24.21 -7.51
CA ASP A 91 -23.34 -23.46 -8.76
C ASP A 91 -24.67 -23.73 -9.49
N GLN A 92 -24.86 -23.06 -10.62
CA GLN A 92 -26.10 -23.20 -11.43
C GLN A 92 -26.32 -24.62 -11.97
N SER A 93 -25.30 -25.45 -12.04
CA SER A 93 -25.37 -26.85 -12.43
C SER A 93 -25.65 -27.80 -11.27
N GLY A 94 -25.81 -27.28 -10.05
CA GLY A 94 -26.02 -28.05 -8.83
C GLY A 94 -24.74 -28.68 -8.25
N GLN A 95 -23.56 -28.34 -8.79
CA GLN A 95 -22.30 -28.84 -8.27
C GLN A 95 -21.87 -28.08 -7.02
N ASP A 96 -21.36 -28.82 -6.04
CA ASP A 96 -20.79 -28.25 -4.84
C ASP A 96 -19.48 -27.53 -5.14
N ARG A 97 -19.41 -26.27 -4.74
CA ARG A 97 -18.24 -25.41 -4.84
C ARG A 97 -17.81 -24.91 -3.46
N TYR A 98 -16.55 -24.64 -3.31
CA TYR A 98 -15.97 -24.11 -2.08
C TYR A 98 -15.32 -22.78 -2.35
N SER A 99 -15.61 -21.78 -1.52
CA SER A 99 -14.95 -20.47 -1.55
C SER A 99 -14.30 -20.23 -0.21
N THR A 100 -13.00 -19.94 -0.23
CA THR A 100 -12.24 -19.58 0.97
C THR A 100 -12.06 -18.07 1.00
N GLU A 101 -12.47 -17.45 2.10
CA GLU A 101 -12.53 -16.00 2.27
C GLU A 101 -11.97 -15.62 3.64
N VAL A 102 -11.42 -14.41 3.74
CA VAL A 102 -11.08 -13.80 5.04
C VAL A 102 -12.31 -13.11 5.58
N VAL A 103 -12.75 -13.50 6.77
CA VAL A 103 -14.01 -13.05 7.34
C VAL A 103 -13.77 -12.18 8.58
N LEU A 104 -14.38 -11.00 8.59
CA LEU A 104 -14.41 -10.09 9.73
C LEU A 104 -15.79 -10.17 10.40
N ARG A 105 -15.84 -10.85 11.53
CA ARG A 105 -17.06 -10.94 12.36
C ARG A 105 -17.06 -9.86 13.44
N PRO A 106 -18.21 -9.54 14.03
CA PRO A 106 -18.27 -8.70 15.22
C PRO A 106 -17.32 -9.23 16.31
N TYR A 107 -16.53 -8.33 16.89
CA TYR A 107 -15.54 -8.61 17.95
C TYR A 107 -14.35 -9.52 17.56
N ALA A 108 -14.25 -9.91 16.29
CA ALA A 108 -13.22 -10.85 15.82
C ALA A 108 -12.61 -10.44 14.45
N GLY A 109 -12.45 -9.17 14.23
CA GLY A 109 -11.82 -8.63 13.03
C GLY A 109 -11.53 -7.15 13.19
N GLU A 110 -10.49 -6.71 12.50
CA GLU A 110 -10.03 -5.31 12.48
C GLU A 110 -9.83 -4.83 11.06
N MET A 111 -10.11 -3.57 10.82
CA MET A 111 -9.85 -2.87 9.56
C MET A 111 -9.31 -1.49 9.85
N THR A 112 -8.16 -1.14 9.23
CA THR A 112 -7.56 0.18 9.34
C THR A 112 -7.28 0.73 7.95
N PHE A 113 -7.64 1.97 7.70
CA PHE A 113 -7.31 2.69 6.48
C PHE A 113 -5.85 3.12 6.52
N LEU A 114 -5.09 2.75 5.49
CA LEU A 114 -3.66 3.06 5.38
C LEU A 114 -3.37 4.09 4.28
N ASP A 115 -4.38 4.53 3.55
CA ASP A 115 -4.24 5.70 2.70
C ASP A 115 -3.95 6.89 3.62
N GLY A 116 -2.77 7.48 3.49
CA GLY A 116 -2.51 8.77 4.09
C GLY A 116 -3.61 9.72 3.63
N ARG A 117 -4.10 10.58 4.53
CA ARG A 117 -4.74 11.81 4.12
C ARG A 117 -3.70 12.66 3.40
N ASP A 118 -3.33 12.26 2.18
CA ASP A 118 -2.84 13.22 1.22
C ASP A 118 -4.03 14.09 0.91
N GLY A 119 -4.10 15.11 1.74
CA GLY A 119 -5.08 16.12 1.64
C GLY A 119 -5.15 16.56 0.20
N GLY A 120 -6.31 16.56 -0.31
CA GLY A 120 -6.65 17.43 -1.39
C GLY A 120 -6.31 18.88 -1.03
N SER A 121 -5.01 19.20 -1.09
CA SER A 121 -4.50 20.54 -1.26
C SER A 121 -4.27 20.74 -2.74
N GLY A 122 -5.31 20.56 -3.49
CA GLY A 122 -5.45 21.08 -4.81
C GLY A 122 -6.26 22.34 -4.71
N GLY A 123 -5.65 23.46 -4.88
CA GLY A 123 -6.46 24.61 -5.22
C GLY A 123 -6.17 25.85 -4.42
N GLY A 124 -5.31 26.58 -4.97
CA GLY A 124 -5.69 27.88 -5.47
C GLY A 124 -5.86 28.96 -4.45
N GLY A 125 -5.35 29.99 -4.79
CA GLY A 125 -5.88 31.26 -4.39
C GLY A 125 -4.87 32.14 -3.71
N GLY A 126 -4.21 32.90 -4.52
CA GLY A 126 -3.53 34.11 -4.14
C GLY A 126 -4.42 34.99 -3.28
N GLY A 127 -3.86 35.49 -2.23
CA GLY A 127 -4.40 36.53 -1.42
C GLY A 127 -3.22 37.30 -0.87
N GLY A 128 -2.84 38.36 -1.59
CA GLY A 128 -1.85 39.32 -1.16
C GLY A 128 -2.27 39.96 0.15
N GLY A 129 -1.42 39.93 1.12
CA GLY A 129 -1.47 40.69 2.33
C GLY A 129 -0.13 41.38 2.51
N SER A 130 0.00 42.52 1.87
CA SER A 130 1.06 43.50 2.10
C SER A 130 0.93 44.02 3.53
N TYR A 131 1.89 43.73 4.37
CA TYR A 131 2.18 44.58 5.52
C TYR A 131 3.59 45.08 5.38
N GLY A 132 3.63 46.40 5.06
CA GLY A 132 4.83 47.22 5.10
C GLY A 132 5.32 47.33 6.54
N GLY A 133 6.61 47.20 6.67
CA GLY A 133 7.35 47.48 7.91
C GLY A 133 8.72 47.92 7.47
N ASP A 134 8.80 49.22 7.22
CA ASP A 134 9.97 50.01 7.00
C ASP A 134 10.86 50.05 8.24
N TYR A 135 12.10 49.66 8.17
CA TYR A 135 13.21 50.17 8.98
C TYR A 135 14.50 50.10 8.17
N GLY A 136 15.00 51.33 7.93
CA GLY A 136 16.15 51.67 7.19
C GLY A 136 17.48 51.32 7.86
N GLY A 137 18.51 51.49 7.07
CA GLY A 137 19.86 51.75 7.59
C GLY A 137 20.96 50.90 6.99
N GLY A 138 21.64 51.45 5.97
CA GLY A 138 23.08 51.69 6.05
C GLY A 138 24.00 50.65 5.45
N GLY A 139 24.52 50.97 4.27
CA GLY A 139 25.96 51.19 4.08
C GLY A 139 26.86 50.03 3.60
N GLY A 140 27.53 50.26 2.45
CA GLY A 140 28.82 49.71 2.14
C GLY A 140 28.85 48.61 1.08
N ASN A 141 28.92 48.87 -0.13
CA ASN A 141 30.00 49.23 -1.10
C ASN A 141 31.21 48.27 -1.10
N VAL A 142 31.69 48.06 -2.32
CA VAL A 142 32.87 47.41 -2.90
C VAL A 142 32.65 45.92 -3.27
N GLY A 143 32.73 45.51 -4.50
CA GLY A 143 33.48 45.90 -5.71
C GLY A 143 34.56 44.88 -6.02
N TYR A 144 34.61 44.50 -7.30
CA TYR A 144 35.71 43.82 -8.03
C TYR A 144 35.81 42.28 -7.83
N ASP A 145 36.17 41.46 -8.76
CA ASP A 145 36.60 41.57 -10.16
C ASP A 145 36.88 40.11 -10.62
N GLU A 146 36.51 39.83 -11.81
CA GLU A 146 37.23 39.20 -12.91
C GLU A 146 38.18 38.01 -12.65
N GLY A 147 37.98 37.00 -13.47
CA GLY A 147 39.10 36.30 -14.10
C GLY A 147 39.30 34.85 -13.78
N GLY A 148 39.12 34.01 -14.75
CA GLY A 148 40.26 33.35 -15.36
C GLY A 148 40.18 31.85 -15.46
N TYR A 149 40.02 31.40 -16.64
CA TYR A 149 40.62 30.27 -17.35
C TYR A 149 41.39 29.20 -16.56
N GLY A 150 41.13 27.92 -16.94
CA GLY A 150 42.16 26.92 -16.81
C GLY A 150 41.66 25.48 -16.83
N GLY A 151 41.81 24.86 -17.97
CA GLY A 151 41.59 23.42 -18.19
C GLY A 151 42.64 22.56 -17.49
N GLY A 152 42.31 21.28 -17.39
CA GLY A 152 43.20 20.25 -16.88
C GLY A 152 42.58 18.88 -16.96
N SER A 153 42.90 18.20 -18.04
CA SER A 153 42.70 16.77 -18.25
C SER A 153 43.48 15.96 -17.22
N GLY A 154 42.98 14.82 -16.79
CA GLY A 154 43.80 13.84 -16.11
C GLY A 154 43.07 12.68 -15.46
N GLY A 155 43.09 11.58 -16.12
CA GLY A 155 43.56 10.32 -15.59
C GLY A 155 42.64 9.50 -14.68
N GLY A 156 42.25 8.39 -15.22
CA GLY A 156 41.53 7.27 -14.65
C GLY A 156 42.07 6.69 -13.35
N SER A 157 41.18 6.13 -12.63
CA SER A 157 41.45 4.98 -11.77
C SER A 157 40.12 4.27 -11.52
N ALA A 158 40.01 3.10 -12.11
CA ALA A 158 38.95 2.16 -11.78
C ALA A 158 39.12 1.62 -10.35
N PRO A 159 38.07 1.57 -9.53
CA PRO A 159 38.15 0.84 -8.27
C PRO A 159 38.00 -0.65 -8.49
N ALA A 160 38.88 -1.37 -7.82
CA ALA A 160 39.03 -2.82 -7.81
C ALA A 160 37.71 -3.54 -7.42
N ARG A 161 37.41 -4.60 -8.16
CA ARG A 161 36.39 -5.58 -7.84
C ARG A 161 36.72 -6.25 -6.51
N ALA A 162 35.80 -6.16 -5.55
CA ALA A 162 35.78 -7.00 -4.36
C ALA A 162 35.31 -8.43 -4.73
N PRO A 163 35.86 -9.49 -4.11
CA PRO A 163 35.51 -10.86 -4.42
C PRO A 163 34.09 -11.18 -3.92
N SER A 164 33.31 -11.80 -4.80
CA SER A 164 32.03 -12.41 -4.47
C SER A 164 32.25 -13.56 -3.49
N ARG A 165 31.65 -13.49 -2.33
CA ARG A 165 31.47 -14.65 -1.46
C ARG A 165 30.24 -15.40 -1.94
N ASP A 166 30.47 -16.54 -2.52
CA ASP A 166 29.46 -17.58 -2.72
C ASP A 166 29.02 -18.06 -1.34
N ILE A 167 27.76 -17.76 -1.01
CA ILE A 167 27.07 -18.41 0.11
C ILE A 167 26.13 -19.42 -0.56
N ASP A 168 26.56 -20.68 -0.58
CA ASP A 168 25.71 -21.81 -0.89
C ASP A 168 24.73 -21.99 0.28
N ASP A 169 23.52 -21.45 0.15
CA ASP A 169 22.39 -21.77 1.03
C ASP A 169 21.54 -22.83 0.30
N GLU A 170 21.96 -24.09 0.42
CA GLU A 170 21.07 -25.22 0.14
C GLU A 170 20.06 -25.32 1.28
N ILE A 171 18.81 -24.96 1.00
CA ILE A 171 17.68 -25.25 1.89
C ILE A 171 17.13 -26.61 1.47
N PRO A 172 17.25 -27.67 2.29
CA PRO A 172 16.60 -28.94 2.01
C PRO A 172 15.11 -28.84 2.28
N PHE A 173 14.30 -29.28 1.31
CA PHE A 173 12.88 -29.52 1.46
C PHE A 173 12.61 -30.86 2.14
#